data_1d7ff1fb2b707960952ea20054f11272
#
_entry.id   1d7ff1fb2b707960952ea20054f11272
#
_cell.length_a   1.000
_cell.length_b   1.000
_cell.length_c   1.000
_cell.angle_alpha   90.00
_cell.angle_beta   90.00
_cell.angle_gamma   90.00
#
_symmetry.space_group_name_H-M   'P 1'
#
loop_
_entity.id
_entity.type
_entity.pdbx_description
1 polymer ?
#
loop_
_entity_poly.entity_id
_entity_poly.type
_entity_poly.pdbx_seq_one_letter_code
_entity_poly.pdbx_strand_id
1 'polypeptide(L)'
;TAKAAAERDLMKFDGVTGVGIGEKITDGKRTGEMSVRVYVNKKLPKGKVPQNEMIPATIDGVPTDVIERKFVLHTMRVSLRDLRAMADAGTYDPLTGGVSVGPCRAINGFVYVGTLGLVVEDNSTGDPMMLSNFHVMCVNNGWNAGDTMAQPGRVDGGACPSDVVGELTRATLGGQVDGAVSRITARSHDCRITEIGNVAGTAAAGNDSRLNQTN
;
A
#
# COMPACT_ATOMS: atom_id res chain seq x y z
N THR A 1 -13.19 18.42 5.18
CA THR A 1 -11.91 18.85 5.79
C THR A 1 -11.11 19.65 4.77
N ALA A 2 -10.29 20.62 5.20
CA ALA A 2 -9.41 21.43 4.35
C ALA A 2 -8.54 20.54 3.42
N LYS A 3 -8.00 19.43 3.93
CA LYS A 3 -7.23 18.45 3.14
C LYS A 3 -8.05 17.90 1.98
N ALA A 4 -9.27 17.41 2.22
CA ALA A 4 -10.09 16.79 1.18
C ALA A 4 -10.52 17.78 0.09
N ALA A 5 -10.75 19.05 0.44
CA ALA A 5 -11.08 20.10 -0.51
C ALA A 5 -9.91 20.43 -1.44
N ALA A 6 -8.69 20.51 -0.88
CA ALA A 6 -7.52 20.96 -1.62
C ALA A 6 -6.72 19.83 -2.32
N GLU A 7 -6.83 18.58 -1.87
CA GLU A 7 -6.02 17.46 -2.35
C GLU A 7 -6.06 17.29 -3.87
N ARG A 8 -7.28 17.32 -4.43
CA ARG A 8 -7.46 17.12 -5.89
C ARG A 8 -6.75 18.19 -6.73
N ASP A 9 -6.71 19.43 -6.25
CA ASP A 9 -6.09 20.52 -6.99
C ASP A 9 -4.59 20.57 -6.74
N LEU A 10 -4.14 20.35 -5.52
CA LEU A 10 -2.71 20.28 -5.19
C LEU A 10 -2.01 19.12 -5.90
N MET A 11 -2.67 17.97 -6.07
CA MET A 11 -2.10 16.82 -6.79
C MET A 11 -1.92 17.05 -8.30
N LYS A 12 -2.45 18.14 -8.86
CA LYS A 12 -2.21 18.55 -10.26
C LYS A 12 -0.92 19.35 -10.43
N PHE A 13 -0.36 19.89 -9.35
CA PHE A 13 0.87 20.70 -9.41
C PHE A 13 2.08 19.81 -9.70
N ASP A 14 2.98 20.31 -10.54
CA ASP A 14 4.17 19.55 -10.89
C ASP A 14 5.04 19.27 -9.65
N GLY A 15 5.52 18.05 -9.55
CA GLY A 15 6.36 17.59 -8.43
C GLY A 15 5.61 17.31 -7.13
N VAL A 16 4.30 17.55 -7.00
CA VAL A 16 3.51 17.13 -5.85
C VAL A 16 3.26 15.63 -5.93
N THR A 17 3.58 14.92 -4.85
CA THR A 17 3.53 13.46 -4.76
C THR A 17 2.56 12.94 -3.71
N GLY A 18 2.01 13.84 -2.89
CA GLY A 18 1.02 13.48 -1.89
C GLY A 18 0.54 14.66 -1.05
N VAL A 19 -0.64 14.48 -0.46
CA VAL A 19 -1.23 15.45 0.47
C VAL A 19 -1.69 14.71 1.72
N GLY A 20 -1.27 15.17 2.89
CA GLY A 20 -1.58 14.54 4.17
C GLY A 20 -1.96 15.54 5.25
N ILE A 21 -2.18 15.05 6.46
CA ILE A 21 -2.40 15.85 7.66
C ILE A 21 -1.32 15.47 8.67
N GLY A 22 -0.78 16.46 9.37
CA GLY A 22 0.17 16.23 10.45
C GLY A 22 0.68 17.52 11.06
N GLU A 23 1.43 17.40 12.14
CA GLU A 23 2.06 18.55 12.78
C GLU A 23 3.02 19.25 11.82
N LYS A 24 2.93 20.57 11.75
CA LYS A 24 3.85 21.40 11.00
C LYS A 24 5.28 21.24 11.51
N ILE A 25 6.23 21.16 10.58
CA ILE A 25 7.66 21.05 10.88
C ILE A 25 8.33 22.35 10.48
N THR A 26 8.97 23.01 11.44
CA THR A 26 9.78 24.21 11.21
C THR A 26 11.19 23.95 11.72
N ASP A 27 12.20 24.17 10.88
CA ASP A 27 13.61 23.92 11.19
C ASP A 27 13.87 22.51 11.76
N GLY A 28 13.20 21.50 11.17
CA GLY A 28 13.33 20.10 11.56
C GLY A 28 12.62 19.73 12.86
N LYS A 29 11.90 20.65 13.52
CA LYS A 29 11.17 20.40 14.77
C LYS A 29 9.67 20.45 14.56
N ARG A 30 8.95 19.54 15.22
CA ARG A 30 7.48 19.56 15.29
C ARG A 30 7.03 20.76 16.11
N THR A 31 6.03 21.50 15.62
CA THR A 31 5.54 22.74 16.27
C THR A 31 4.34 22.53 17.19
N GLY A 32 3.74 21.34 17.16
CA GLY A 32 2.45 21.07 17.82
C GLY A 32 1.23 21.59 17.04
N GLU A 33 1.43 22.39 15.98
CA GLU A 33 0.36 22.94 15.15
C GLU A 33 0.00 21.95 14.02
N MET A 34 -1.29 21.62 13.88
CA MET A 34 -1.76 20.76 12.80
C MET A 34 -1.75 21.52 11.47
N SER A 35 -1.31 20.84 10.39
CA SER A 35 -1.17 21.42 9.06
C SER A 35 -1.64 20.47 7.96
N VAL A 36 -1.98 21.03 6.81
CA VAL A 36 -2.06 20.29 5.55
C VAL A 36 -0.63 20.12 5.03
N ARG A 37 -0.13 18.89 5.04
CA ARG A 37 1.21 18.55 4.53
C ARG A 37 1.14 18.29 3.03
N VAL A 38 1.95 19.00 2.27
CA VAL A 38 2.09 18.80 0.82
C VAL A 38 3.47 18.22 0.56
N TYR A 39 3.52 16.98 0.13
CA TYR A 39 4.76 16.30 -0.20
C TYR A 39 5.17 16.60 -1.63
N VAL A 40 6.42 17.00 -1.82
CA VAL A 40 6.99 17.31 -3.14
C VAL A 40 8.26 16.50 -3.38
N ASN A 41 8.50 16.12 -4.64
CA ASN A 41 9.73 15.39 -5.00
C ASN A 41 10.99 16.21 -4.71
N LYS A 42 10.90 17.54 -4.90
CA LYS A 42 11.97 18.48 -4.62
C LYS A 42 11.39 19.83 -4.21
N LYS A 43 11.88 20.36 -3.07
CA LYS A 43 11.51 21.68 -2.59
C LYS A 43 12.31 22.73 -3.34
N LEU A 44 11.65 23.52 -4.15
CA LEU A 44 12.29 24.61 -4.90
C LEU A 44 12.24 25.93 -4.12
N PRO A 45 13.21 26.82 -4.31
CA PRO A 45 13.11 28.21 -3.83
C PRO A 45 11.87 28.88 -4.41
N LYS A 46 11.19 29.74 -3.63
CA LYS A 46 9.94 30.40 -4.05
C LYS A 46 10.03 31.08 -5.41
N GLY A 47 11.15 31.70 -5.77
CA GLY A 47 11.35 32.36 -7.07
C GLY A 47 11.50 31.40 -8.26
N LYS A 48 11.56 30.08 -8.05
CA LYS A 48 11.64 29.05 -9.10
C LYS A 48 10.35 28.25 -9.26
N VAL A 49 9.35 28.50 -8.41
CA VAL A 49 8.03 27.86 -8.51
C VAL A 49 7.12 28.75 -9.36
N PRO A 50 6.46 28.23 -10.39
CA PRO A 50 5.44 28.97 -11.13
C PRO A 50 4.37 29.52 -10.19
N GLN A 51 3.91 30.76 -10.42
CA GLN A 51 2.99 31.42 -9.49
C GLN A 51 1.64 30.71 -9.36
N ASN A 52 1.19 30.07 -10.42
CA ASN A 52 -0.03 29.24 -10.44
C ASN A 52 0.14 27.86 -9.77
N GLU A 53 1.35 27.47 -9.42
CA GLU A 53 1.67 26.22 -8.70
C GLU A 53 2.20 26.48 -7.27
N MET A 54 2.16 27.73 -6.86
CA MET A 54 2.59 28.11 -5.51
C MET A 54 1.58 27.58 -4.48
N ILE A 55 2.04 26.70 -3.58
CA ILE A 55 1.23 26.18 -2.50
C ILE A 55 0.91 27.34 -1.53
N PRO A 56 -0.38 27.65 -1.28
CA PRO A 56 -0.75 28.73 -0.38
C PRO A 56 -0.31 28.43 1.05
N ALA A 57 -0.02 29.48 1.83
CA ALA A 57 0.43 29.34 3.21
C ALA A 57 -0.66 28.74 4.15
N THR A 58 -1.93 28.89 3.76
CA THR A 58 -3.08 28.33 4.47
C THR A 58 -4.13 27.83 3.49
N ILE A 59 -4.90 26.82 3.87
CA ILE A 59 -6.04 26.28 3.14
C ILE A 59 -7.19 26.18 4.13
N ASP A 60 -8.30 26.88 3.86
CA ASP A 60 -9.46 26.97 4.76
C ASP A 60 -9.06 27.33 6.21
N GLY A 61 -8.08 28.25 6.36
CA GLY A 61 -7.59 28.68 7.66
C GLY A 61 -6.60 27.71 8.33
N VAL A 62 -6.35 26.53 7.75
CA VAL A 62 -5.36 25.57 8.24
C VAL A 62 -4.00 25.85 7.58
N PRO A 63 -2.90 25.97 8.35
CA PRO A 63 -1.59 26.20 7.78
C PRO A 63 -1.15 25.05 6.88
N THR A 64 -0.33 25.35 5.87
CA THR A 64 0.30 24.34 5.02
C THR A 64 1.75 24.11 5.44
N ASP A 65 2.24 22.90 5.16
CA ASP A 65 3.63 22.50 5.35
C ASP A 65 4.12 21.76 4.11
N VAL A 66 5.07 22.36 3.38
CA VAL A 66 5.66 21.75 2.18
C VAL A 66 6.87 20.93 2.58
N ILE A 67 6.80 19.63 2.34
CA ILE A 67 7.82 18.66 2.75
C ILE A 67 8.44 18.00 1.52
N GLU A 68 9.75 18.11 1.37
CA GLU A 68 10.46 17.33 0.37
C GLU A 68 10.49 15.87 0.78
N ARG A 69 9.87 15.01 -0.02
CA ARG A 69 9.84 13.56 0.22
C ARG A 69 9.63 12.79 -1.07
N LYS A 70 10.56 11.91 -1.36
CA LYS A 70 10.39 10.94 -2.44
C LYS A 70 9.73 9.69 -1.89
N PHE A 71 8.55 9.36 -2.40
CA PHE A 71 7.90 8.07 -2.14
C PHE A 71 8.40 7.04 -3.15
N VAL A 72 8.73 5.86 -2.65
CA VAL A 72 9.14 4.71 -3.47
C VAL A 72 8.34 3.50 -3.03
N LEU A 73 8.03 2.62 -3.98
CA LEU A 73 7.37 1.35 -3.67
C LEU A 73 8.33 0.46 -2.88
N HIS A 74 7.87 -0.05 -1.74
CA HIS A 74 8.63 -0.98 -0.92
C HIS A 74 8.39 -2.41 -1.43
N THR A 75 9.19 -2.83 -2.39
CA THR A 75 9.19 -4.20 -2.90
C THR A 75 10.48 -4.90 -2.49
N MET A 76 10.37 -5.97 -1.71
CA MET A 76 11.50 -6.84 -1.44
C MET A 76 11.64 -7.85 -2.58
N ARG A 77 12.86 -7.99 -3.11
CA ARG A 77 13.20 -8.99 -4.10
C ARG A 77 14.54 -9.65 -3.77
N VAL A 78 14.63 -10.93 -4.03
CA VAL A 78 15.86 -11.70 -3.84
C VAL A 78 16.11 -12.53 -5.09
N SER A 79 17.38 -12.67 -5.47
CA SER A 79 17.78 -13.56 -6.56
C SER A 79 17.43 -15.01 -6.21
N LEU A 80 16.92 -15.78 -7.18
CA LEU A 80 16.65 -17.20 -7.01
C LEU A 80 17.90 -17.99 -6.57
N ARG A 81 19.11 -17.47 -6.83
CA ARG A 81 20.38 -18.09 -6.43
C ARG A 81 20.72 -17.85 -4.97
N ASP A 82 20.15 -16.80 -4.36
CA ASP A 82 20.51 -16.32 -3.03
C ASP A 82 19.35 -16.48 -2.02
N LEU A 83 18.34 -17.29 -2.38
CA LEU A 83 17.19 -17.54 -1.50
C LEU A 83 17.65 -18.12 -0.16
N ARG A 84 17.37 -17.37 0.88
CA ARG A 84 17.47 -17.80 2.29
C ARG A 84 16.17 -17.38 2.96
N ALA A 85 15.60 -18.22 3.81
CA ALA A 85 14.44 -17.86 4.61
C ALA A 85 14.72 -16.55 5.36
N MET A 86 13.82 -15.58 5.25
CA MET A 86 13.97 -14.25 5.86
C MET A 86 12.94 -14.06 6.99
N ALA A 87 12.22 -12.94 7.04
CA ALA A 87 11.58 -12.47 8.27
C ALA A 87 10.37 -13.30 8.72
N ASP A 88 9.52 -13.80 7.81
CA ASP A 88 8.29 -14.51 8.16
C ASP A 88 8.14 -15.79 7.34
N ALA A 89 8.74 -16.86 7.82
CA ALA A 89 8.62 -18.21 7.26
C ALA A 89 7.40 -18.99 7.77
N GLY A 90 6.51 -18.35 8.53
CA GLY A 90 5.32 -18.98 9.10
C GLY A 90 4.29 -19.34 8.05
N THR A 91 3.76 -20.56 8.14
CA THR A 91 2.59 -21.02 7.38
C THR A 91 1.35 -20.78 8.23
N TYR A 92 0.41 -19.99 7.69
CA TYR A 92 -0.78 -19.58 8.44
C TYR A 92 -2.05 -20.24 7.87
N ASP A 93 -2.78 -20.90 8.74
CA ASP A 93 -4.12 -21.43 8.50
C ASP A 93 -4.96 -21.26 9.78
N PRO A 94 -5.86 -20.30 9.85
CA PRO A 94 -6.38 -19.48 8.75
C PRO A 94 -5.38 -18.44 8.22
N LEU A 95 -5.55 -18.08 6.92
CA LEU A 95 -4.90 -16.91 6.33
C LEU A 95 -5.38 -15.64 7.02
N THR A 96 -4.47 -14.78 7.41
CA THR A 96 -4.74 -13.51 8.10
C THR A 96 -3.92 -12.39 7.49
N GLY A 97 -4.37 -11.15 7.59
CA GLY A 97 -3.58 -10.00 7.17
C GLY A 97 -2.29 -9.84 7.96
N GLY A 98 -1.30 -9.17 7.39
CA GLY A 98 -0.01 -8.93 8.05
C GLY A 98 1.05 -10.01 7.80
N VAL A 99 0.71 -11.13 7.15
CA VAL A 99 1.63 -12.23 6.87
C VAL A 99 2.34 -12.10 5.53
N SER A 100 3.47 -12.80 5.36
CA SER A 100 4.23 -12.85 4.12
C SER A 100 3.41 -13.46 2.98
N VAL A 101 3.41 -12.83 1.81
CA VAL A 101 2.80 -13.33 0.58
C VAL A 101 3.57 -12.88 -0.64
N GLY A 102 3.53 -13.64 -1.71
CA GLY A 102 4.14 -13.21 -2.97
C GLY A 102 3.79 -14.11 -4.15
N PRO A 103 4.02 -13.62 -5.40
CA PRO A 103 3.76 -14.40 -6.59
C PRO A 103 4.73 -15.58 -6.71
N CYS A 104 4.23 -16.72 -7.22
CA CYS A 104 5.05 -17.86 -7.54
C CYS A 104 5.98 -17.61 -8.73
N ARG A 105 5.59 -16.74 -9.65
CA ARG A 105 6.39 -16.43 -10.82
C ARG A 105 7.69 -15.71 -10.48
N ALA A 106 8.75 -16.09 -11.15
CA ALA A 106 10.01 -15.36 -11.11
C ALA A 106 10.07 -14.36 -12.26
N ILE A 107 10.65 -13.19 -12.02
CA ILE A 107 10.79 -12.13 -13.02
C ILE A 107 12.27 -11.80 -13.14
N ASN A 108 12.85 -12.00 -14.32
CA ASN A 108 14.29 -11.77 -14.57
C ASN A 108 15.22 -12.48 -13.58
N GLY A 109 14.85 -13.69 -13.12
CA GLY A 109 15.64 -14.47 -12.17
C GLY A 109 15.50 -14.03 -10.70
N PHE A 110 14.52 -13.17 -10.38
CA PHE A 110 14.20 -12.74 -9.02
C PHE A 110 12.83 -13.23 -8.61
N VAL A 111 12.66 -13.47 -7.32
CA VAL A 111 11.37 -13.66 -6.65
C VAL A 111 11.07 -12.46 -5.75
N TYR A 112 9.81 -12.25 -5.50
CA TYR A 112 9.30 -11.06 -4.84
C TYR A 112 8.43 -11.47 -3.67
N VAL A 113 8.38 -10.63 -2.66
CA VAL A 113 7.57 -10.80 -1.47
C VAL A 113 7.09 -9.46 -0.96
N GLY A 114 5.99 -9.48 -0.28
CA GLY A 114 5.44 -8.38 0.50
C GLY A 114 4.45 -8.93 1.51
N THR A 115 3.54 -8.09 1.93
CA THR A 115 2.62 -8.40 3.02
C THR A 115 1.19 -8.52 2.51
N LEU A 116 0.47 -9.55 2.93
CA LEU A 116 -0.98 -9.64 2.79
C LEU A 116 -1.63 -8.54 3.62
N GLY A 117 -2.39 -7.65 2.98
CA GLY A 117 -3.08 -6.56 3.69
C GLY A 117 -4.19 -7.10 4.59
N LEU A 118 -5.18 -7.71 3.97
CA LEU A 118 -6.29 -8.38 4.65
C LEU A 118 -7.03 -9.33 3.70
N VAL A 119 -7.94 -10.12 4.25
CA VAL A 119 -8.90 -10.90 3.46
C VAL A 119 -10.20 -10.08 3.35
N VAL A 120 -10.74 -10.01 2.14
CA VAL A 120 -11.98 -9.32 1.79
C VAL A 120 -12.90 -10.28 1.03
N GLU A 121 -14.16 -9.91 0.88
CA GLU A 121 -15.12 -10.61 0.05
C GLU A 121 -15.34 -9.88 -1.27
N ASP A 122 -15.38 -10.59 -2.37
CA ASP A 122 -15.75 -10.04 -3.67
C ASP A 122 -17.24 -9.75 -3.73
N ASN A 123 -17.63 -8.49 -3.90
CA ASN A 123 -19.04 -8.08 -3.91
C ASN A 123 -19.86 -8.70 -5.06
N SER A 124 -19.20 -9.20 -6.10
CA SER A 124 -19.87 -9.76 -7.28
C SER A 124 -20.07 -11.26 -7.20
N THR A 125 -19.12 -11.98 -6.57
CA THR A 125 -19.11 -13.45 -6.53
C THR A 125 -19.29 -14.01 -5.13
N GLY A 126 -19.03 -13.23 -4.08
CA GLY A 126 -18.97 -13.70 -2.69
C GLY A 126 -17.70 -14.48 -2.36
N ASP A 127 -16.74 -14.56 -3.29
CA ASP A 127 -15.50 -15.29 -3.06
C ASP A 127 -14.60 -14.57 -2.05
N PRO A 128 -13.91 -15.33 -1.17
CA PRO A 128 -12.87 -14.75 -0.31
C PRO A 128 -11.63 -14.40 -1.14
N MET A 129 -11.14 -13.19 -0.93
CA MET A 129 -10.03 -12.62 -1.69
C MET A 129 -8.94 -12.13 -0.76
N MET A 130 -7.69 -12.47 -1.04
CA MET A 130 -6.52 -11.80 -0.49
C MET A 130 -6.39 -10.43 -1.13
N LEU A 131 -6.32 -9.36 -0.34
CA LEU A 131 -6.07 -7.99 -0.80
C LEU A 131 -4.66 -7.57 -0.41
N SER A 132 -3.89 -7.10 -1.38
CA SER A 132 -2.58 -6.47 -1.18
C SER A 132 -2.31 -5.44 -2.26
N ASN A 133 -1.09 -4.91 -2.32
CA ASN A 133 -0.70 -3.95 -3.34
C ASN A 133 -0.42 -4.63 -4.70
N PHE A 134 -0.62 -3.87 -5.78
CA PHE A 134 -0.20 -4.28 -7.13
C PHE A 134 1.30 -4.62 -7.16
N HIS A 135 2.14 -3.74 -6.60
CA HIS A 135 3.58 -3.95 -6.61
C HIS A 135 4.04 -5.17 -5.79
N VAL A 136 3.18 -5.71 -4.91
CA VAL A 136 3.43 -6.98 -4.17
C VAL A 136 3.00 -8.19 -5.00
N MET A 137 1.73 -8.23 -5.44
CA MET A 137 1.16 -9.41 -6.09
C MET A 137 1.47 -9.49 -7.58
N CYS A 138 1.51 -8.35 -8.28
CA CYS A 138 1.77 -8.28 -9.71
C CYS A 138 3.22 -7.95 -10.04
N VAL A 139 3.90 -7.17 -9.19
CA VAL A 139 5.26 -6.67 -9.36
C VAL A 139 5.43 -5.76 -10.58
N ASN A 140 4.96 -6.16 -11.75
CA ASN A 140 5.00 -5.42 -13.01
C ASN A 140 3.78 -5.73 -13.90
N ASN A 141 3.64 -5.04 -15.01
CA ASN A 141 2.52 -5.19 -15.95
C ASN A 141 2.50 -6.52 -16.73
N GLY A 142 3.46 -7.41 -16.50
CA GLY A 142 3.48 -8.76 -17.11
C GLY A 142 2.71 -9.81 -16.29
N TRP A 143 1.84 -9.40 -15.38
CA TRP A 143 0.96 -10.30 -14.65
C TRP A 143 -0.20 -10.81 -15.51
N ASN A 144 -0.77 -11.93 -15.13
CA ASN A 144 -1.99 -12.47 -15.74
C ASN A 144 -2.97 -12.92 -14.65
N ALA A 145 -4.26 -12.87 -14.98
CA ALA A 145 -5.27 -13.54 -14.14
C ALA A 145 -4.94 -15.05 -14.11
N GLY A 146 -4.99 -15.63 -12.91
CA GLY A 146 -4.55 -16.99 -12.65
C GLY A 146 -3.08 -17.13 -12.21
N ASP A 147 -2.28 -16.06 -12.19
CA ASP A 147 -0.94 -16.11 -11.57
C ASP A 147 -1.09 -16.54 -10.10
N THR A 148 -0.34 -17.55 -9.69
CA THR A 148 -0.47 -18.14 -8.35
C THR A 148 0.29 -17.36 -7.29
N MET A 149 -0.30 -17.30 -6.09
CA MET A 149 0.26 -16.64 -4.91
C MET A 149 0.63 -17.67 -3.84
N ALA A 150 1.82 -17.55 -3.28
CA ALA A 150 2.30 -18.40 -2.20
C ALA A 150 2.27 -17.68 -0.84
N GLN A 151 1.95 -18.43 0.23
CA GLN A 151 2.08 -18.01 1.62
C GLN A 151 2.74 -19.14 2.46
N PRO A 152 3.93 -18.89 3.04
CA PRO A 152 4.71 -17.66 2.94
C PRO A 152 5.19 -17.37 1.52
N GLY A 153 5.57 -16.12 1.24
CA GLY A 153 6.17 -15.77 -0.04
C GLY A 153 7.50 -16.50 -0.26
N ARG A 154 7.91 -16.66 -1.52
CA ARG A 154 9.10 -17.45 -1.88
C ARG A 154 10.41 -16.94 -1.27
N VAL A 155 10.51 -15.63 -0.98
CA VAL A 155 11.66 -15.04 -0.28
C VAL A 155 11.73 -15.54 1.16
N ASP A 156 10.57 -15.77 1.79
CA ASP A 156 10.45 -16.21 3.17
C ASP A 156 10.32 -17.73 3.31
N GLY A 157 10.70 -18.46 2.27
CA GLY A 157 10.79 -19.93 2.32
C GLY A 157 9.64 -20.68 1.70
N GLY A 158 8.62 -19.97 1.20
CA GLY A 158 7.50 -20.60 0.49
C GLY A 158 7.94 -21.30 -0.81
N ALA A 159 7.32 -22.43 -1.09
CA ALA A 159 7.58 -23.24 -2.27
C ALA A 159 6.34 -23.32 -3.18
N CYS A 160 6.56 -23.24 -4.49
CA CYS A 160 5.49 -23.42 -5.46
C CYS A 160 5.71 -24.75 -6.20
N PRO A 161 4.65 -25.58 -6.30
CA PRO A 161 3.24 -25.26 -6.04
C PRO A 161 2.74 -25.55 -4.61
N SER A 162 3.55 -26.13 -3.70
CA SER A 162 3.08 -26.68 -2.43
C SER A 162 2.47 -25.63 -1.49
N ASP A 163 2.94 -24.39 -1.51
CA ASP A 163 2.46 -23.31 -0.65
C ASP A 163 1.56 -22.31 -1.39
N VAL A 164 1.02 -22.70 -2.54
CA VAL A 164 0.04 -21.90 -3.26
C VAL A 164 -1.25 -21.80 -2.45
N VAL A 165 -1.71 -20.57 -2.24
CA VAL A 165 -2.91 -20.26 -1.46
C VAL A 165 -3.98 -19.51 -2.25
N GLY A 166 -3.64 -19.01 -3.43
CA GLY A 166 -4.61 -18.29 -4.25
C GLY A 166 -4.12 -17.98 -5.65
N GLU A 167 -5.02 -17.41 -6.44
CA GLU A 167 -4.84 -17.04 -7.84
C GLU A 167 -5.20 -15.58 -8.05
N LEU A 168 -4.30 -14.82 -8.65
CA LEU A 168 -4.50 -13.41 -8.96
C LEU A 168 -5.71 -13.22 -9.88
N THR A 169 -6.60 -12.32 -9.51
CA THR A 169 -7.87 -12.13 -10.22
C THR A 169 -7.93 -10.77 -10.88
N ARG A 170 -7.66 -9.71 -10.13
CA ARG A 170 -7.72 -8.31 -10.59
C ARG A 170 -6.61 -7.50 -9.96
N ALA A 171 -6.13 -6.51 -10.71
CA ALA A 171 -5.12 -5.59 -10.19
C ALA A 171 -5.18 -4.25 -10.91
N THR A 172 -4.78 -3.20 -10.20
CA THR A 172 -4.71 -1.84 -10.72
C THR A 172 -3.50 -1.12 -10.13
N LEU A 173 -2.75 -0.47 -11.01
CA LEU A 173 -1.72 0.51 -10.66
C LEU A 173 -1.98 1.78 -11.46
N GLY A 174 -2.45 2.83 -10.81
CA GLY A 174 -2.73 4.10 -11.47
C GLY A 174 -3.72 4.95 -10.68
N GLY A 175 -3.80 6.23 -11.02
CA GLY A 175 -4.58 7.18 -10.25
C GLY A 175 -4.08 7.26 -8.82
N GLN A 176 -4.92 6.89 -7.87
CA GLN A 176 -4.58 6.84 -6.44
C GLN A 176 -4.62 5.39 -5.90
N VAL A 177 -4.57 4.39 -6.79
CA VAL A 177 -4.71 2.98 -6.42
C VAL A 177 -3.44 2.21 -6.79
N ASP A 178 -2.92 1.47 -5.83
CA ASP A 178 -1.90 0.43 -5.95
C ASP A 178 -2.48 -0.80 -5.27
N GLY A 179 -3.25 -1.60 -5.99
CA GLY A 179 -4.04 -2.67 -5.41
C GLY A 179 -4.15 -3.90 -6.30
N ALA A 180 -4.22 -5.06 -5.67
CA ALA A 180 -4.46 -6.34 -6.31
C ALA A 180 -5.25 -7.27 -5.39
N VAL A 181 -6.07 -8.12 -5.99
CA VAL A 181 -6.82 -9.16 -5.29
C VAL A 181 -6.58 -10.51 -5.93
N SER A 182 -6.40 -11.52 -5.06
CA SER A 182 -6.26 -12.92 -5.43
C SER A 182 -7.34 -13.75 -4.77
N ARG A 183 -8.06 -14.56 -5.53
CA ARG A 183 -9.02 -15.50 -4.98
C ARG A 183 -8.31 -16.55 -4.13
N ILE A 184 -8.80 -16.81 -2.94
CA ILE A 184 -8.26 -17.85 -2.07
C ILE A 184 -8.70 -19.22 -2.61
N THR A 185 -7.74 -20.11 -2.84
CA THR A 185 -7.98 -21.46 -3.39
C THR A 185 -7.65 -22.58 -2.41
N ALA A 186 -6.87 -22.26 -1.39
CA ALA A 186 -6.46 -23.20 -0.35
C ALA A 186 -6.38 -22.48 0.99
N ARG A 187 -6.53 -23.21 2.07
CA ARG A 187 -6.57 -22.79 3.47
C ARG A 187 -7.85 -22.03 3.86
N SER A 188 -8.16 -22.07 5.12
CA SER A 188 -9.18 -21.22 5.73
C SER A 188 -8.67 -19.76 5.83
N HIS A 189 -9.54 -18.84 6.17
CA HIS A 189 -9.19 -17.41 6.26
C HIS A 189 -10.01 -16.74 7.37
N ASP A 190 -9.50 -15.61 7.85
CA ASP A 190 -10.21 -14.76 8.79
C ASP A 190 -10.03 -13.26 8.44
N CYS A 191 -10.80 -12.40 9.13
CA CYS A 191 -10.76 -10.95 8.92
C CYS A 191 -9.81 -10.23 9.90
N ARG A 192 -8.84 -10.94 10.45
CA ARG A 192 -7.84 -10.34 11.34
C ARG A 192 -6.64 -9.82 10.57
N ILE A 193 -5.92 -8.90 11.19
CA ILE A 193 -4.56 -8.51 10.81
C ILE A 193 -3.67 -8.84 11.99
N THR A 194 -2.58 -9.57 11.75
CA THR A 194 -1.60 -9.97 12.76
C THR A 194 -1.15 -8.76 13.57
N GLU A 195 -1.10 -8.90 14.90
CA GLU A 195 -0.74 -7.86 15.87
C GLU A 195 -1.69 -6.66 15.96
N ILE A 196 -2.67 -6.53 15.04
CA ILE A 196 -3.64 -5.43 15.06
C ILE A 196 -4.99 -5.90 15.61
N GLY A 197 -5.44 -7.10 15.24
CA GLY A 197 -6.73 -7.64 15.65
C GLY A 197 -7.78 -7.64 14.54
N ASN A 198 -9.06 -7.75 14.91
CA ASN A 198 -10.16 -7.84 13.96
C ASN A 198 -10.40 -6.52 13.23
N VAL A 199 -10.68 -6.61 11.93
CA VAL A 199 -11.17 -5.48 11.13
C VAL A 199 -12.68 -5.39 11.33
N ALA A 200 -13.14 -4.31 11.95
CA ALA A 200 -14.55 -4.13 12.34
C ALA A 200 -15.44 -3.60 11.19
N GLY A 201 -14.86 -3.23 10.05
CA GLY A 201 -15.61 -2.73 8.90
C GLY A 201 -14.79 -1.81 8.01
N THR A 202 -15.42 -1.33 6.94
CA THR A 202 -14.84 -0.38 5.99
C THR A 202 -15.60 0.96 6.04
N ALA A 203 -14.90 2.08 5.89
CA ALA A 203 -15.53 3.37 5.69
C ALA A 203 -15.94 3.53 4.21
N ALA A 204 -17.05 4.23 3.97
CA ALA A 204 -17.45 4.59 2.61
C ALA A 204 -16.37 5.48 1.95
N ALA A 205 -16.20 5.35 0.63
CA ALA A 205 -15.28 6.17 -0.13
C ALA A 205 -15.56 7.66 0.10
N GLY A 206 -14.53 8.42 0.48
CA GLY A 206 -14.61 9.85 0.77
C GLY A 206 -14.69 10.22 2.27
N ASN A 207 -14.86 9.27 3.15
CA ASN A 207 -14.66 9.47 4.59
C ASN A 207 -13.25 9.03 5.00
N ASP A 208 -12.64 9.79 5.91
CA ASP A 208 -11.39 9.34 6.55
C ASP A 208 -11.66 7.98 7.21
N SER A 209 -11.11 6.93 6.59
CA SER A 209 -11.22 5.58 7.12
C SER A 209 -10.38 5.51 8.39
N ARG A 210 -11.01 5.64 9.53
CA ARG A 210 -10.43 5.24 10.79
C ARG A 210 -10.66 3.74 10.91
N LEU A 211 -9.59 2.97 10.86
CA LEU A 211 -9.62 1.60 11.34
C LEU A 211 -9.98 1.66 12.83
N ASN A 212 -11.21 1.33 13.17
CA ASN A 212 -11.59 1.18 14.55
C ASN A 212 -10.97 -0.12 15.05
N GLN A 213 -9.87 0.00 15.78
CA GLN A 213 -9.38 -1.10 16.61
C GLN A 213 -10.40 -1.31 17.72
N THR A 214 -11.07 -2.44 17.71
CA THR A 214 -11.75 -2.96 18.90
C THR A 214 -10.75 -3.87 19.61
N ASN A 215 -10.31 -3.45 20.79
CA ASN A 215 -9.55 -4.30 21.72
C ASN A 215 -10.39 -5.50 22.17
#